data_d2bc6dfd553404d29138f0b6ecbe899e
#
_entry.id   d2bc6dfd553404d29138f0b6ecbe899e
#
_cell.length_a   1.000
_cell.length_b   1.000
_cell.length_c   1.000
_cell.angle_alpha   90.00
_cell.angle_beta   90.00
_cell.angle_gamma   90.00
#
_symmetry.space_group_name_H-M   'P 1'
#
loop_
_entity.id
_entity.type
_entity.pdbx_description
1 polymer ?
#
loop_
_entity_poly.entity_id
_entity_poly.type
_entity_poly.pdbx_seq_one_letter_code
_entity_poly.pdbx_strand_id
1 'polypeptide(L)'
;MSDHITRYDLMPIPPIDAHTQWFEAGVLRFGVEYRVVNDAITAASEIAAARGDSRPAPGSIDDCGVSLHVVGRHEGEALEYLRFDCFDEDPHYHYVSWASQSNEMLHIDSIAEGDALGWALDRLRSRLPQMLTRAGAGFLAGELDSRLLDEVLPRVAEAAYRSRYQHADGNGPDPDRGGERSG
;
A
#
# COMPACT_ATOMS: atom_id res chain seq x y z
N MET A 1 -18.38 0.99 21.84
CA MET A 1 -17.63 0.12 20.93
C MET A 1 -16.29 0.79 20.71
N SER A 2 -15.24 0.13 21.15
CA SER A 2 -13.89 0.63 20.91
C SER A 2 -13.59 0.34 19.46
N ASP A 3 -13.68 1.33 18.60
CA ASP A 3 -13.23 1.22 17.24
C ASP A 3 -11.72 0.95 17.29
N HIS A 4 -11.28 -0.15 16.73
CA HIS A 4 -9.87 -0.51 16.60
C HIS A 4 -9.18 0.37 15.54
N ILE A 5 -9.34 1.68 15.70
CA ILE A 5 -8.72 2.69 14.85
C ILE A 5 -7.54 3.26 15.61
N THR A 6 -6.35 3.06 15.07
CA THR A 6 -5.15 3.73 15.58
C THR A 6 -4.86 4.94 14.70
N ARG A 7 -4.77 6.11 15.31
CA ARG A 7 -4.38 7.34 14.61
C ARG A 7 -2.93 7.66 14.89
N TYR A 8 -2.20 7.95 13.83
CA TYR A 8 -0.81 8.37 13.88
C TYR A 8 -0.68 9.80 13.37
N ASP A 9 -0.06 10.69 14.13
CA ASP A 9 0.28 12.07 13.74
C ASP A 9 1.54 12.10 12.87
N LEU A 10 1.61 11.19 11.91
CA LEU A 10 2.68 11.08 10.93
C LEU A 10 2.18 10.41 9.67
N MET A 11 2.89 10.61 8.58
CA MET A 11 2.57 9.96 7.31
C MET A 11 3.06 8.51 7.32
N PRO A 12 2.37 7.59 6.64
CA PRO A 12 2.81 6.22 6.51
C PRO A 12 4.12 6.15 5.71
N ILE A 13 4.88 5.07 5.93
CA ILE A 13 6.11 4.81 5.17
C ILE A 13 5.73 4.66 3.68
N PRO A 14 6.34 5.46 2.76
CA PRO A 14 5.95 5.43 1.36
C PRO A 14 6.23 4.07 0.70
N PRO A 15 5.58 3.76 -0.44
CA PRO A 15 5.93 2.60 -1.23
C PRO A 15 7.37 2.68 -1.74
N ILE A 16 8.01 1.54 -1.92
CA ILE A 16 9.32 1.44 -2.57
C ILE A 16 9.07 1.33 -4.07
N ASP A 17 9.31 2.41 -4.82
CA ASP A 17 8.99 2.46 -6.25
C ASP A 17 9.62 1.31 -7.05
N ALA A 18 10.85 0.92 -6.73
CA ALA A 18 11.54 -0.20 -7.38
C ALA A 18 10.86 -1.56 -7.15
N HIS A 19 10.05 -1.70 -6.09
CA HIS A 19 9.33 -2.92 -5.74
C HIS A 19 7.84 -2.84 -6.09
N THR A 20 7.37 -1.69 -6.59
CA THR A 20 5.95 -1.43 -6.81
C THR A 20 5.62 -1.46 -8.30
N GLN A 21 4.68 -2.32 -8.68
CA GLN A 21 4.10 -2.28 -10.01
C GLN A 21 2.93 -1.29 -10.03
N TRP A 22 3.00 -0.30 -10.93
CA TRP A 22 1.99 0.75 -11.02
C TRP A 22 1.03 0.56 -12.18
N PHE A 23 -0.25 0.88 -11.95
CA PHE A 23 -1.34 0.80 -12.90
C PHE A 23 -2.08 2.15 -12.93
N GLU A 24 -2.03 2.83 -14.06
CA GLU A 24 -2.70 4.13 -14.23
C GLU A 24 -4.20 3.95 -14.51
N ALA A 25 -5.02 4.75 -13.85
CA ALA A 25 -6.48 4.74 -13.97
C ALA A 25 -7.04 6.18 -13.90
N GLY A 26 -6.72 7.02 -14.88
CA GLY A 26 -7.15 8.41 -14.95
C GLY A 26 -6.53 9.27 -13.85
N VAL A 27 -7.35 9.81 -12.95
CA VAL A 27 -6.87 10.62 -11.81
C VAL A 27 -6.24 9.78 -10.70
N LEU A 28 -6.35 8.47 -10.78
CA LEU A 28 -5.74 7.53 -9.84
C LEU A 28 -4.65 6.70 -10.50
N ARG A 29 -3.75 6.18 -9.67
CA ARG A 29 -2.91 5.04 -9.97
C ARG A 29 -2.93 4.06 -8.81
N PHE A 30 -2.84 2.78 -9.12
CA PHE A 30 -2.80 1.70 -8.14
C PHE A 30 -1.39 1.10 -8.13
N GLY A 31 -0.82 0.93 -6.94
CA GLY A 31 0.44 0.26 -6.74
C GLY A 31 0.24 -1.13 -6.15
N VAL A 32 0.99 -2.09 -6.64
CA VAL A 32 1.09 -3.45 -6.07
C VAL A 32 2.53 -3.67 -5.66
N GLU A 33 2.78 -3.83 -4.36
CA GLU A 33 4.09 -4.07 -3.78
C GLU A 33 4.01 -5.34 -2.92
N TYR A 34 4.96 -6.26 -3.05
CA TYR A 34 5.19 -7.22 -1.98
C TYR A 34 6.13 -6.57 -0.97
N ARG A 35 5.61 -6.32 0.22
CA ARG A 35 6.29 -5.54 1.24
C ARG A 35 6.81 -6.44 2.34
N VAL A 36 8.09 -6.30 2.62
CA VAL A 36 8.72 -6.77 3.86
C VAL A 36 8.86 -5.55 4.76
N VAL A 37 8.22 -5.56 5.92
CA VAL A 37 8.08 -4.35 6.75
C VAL A 37 9.44 -3.80 7.17
N ASN A 38 10.38 -4.66 7.55
CA ASN A 38 11.72 -4.24 7.95
C ASN A 38 12.49 -3.56 6.81
N ASP A 39 12.35 -4.04 5.57
CA ASP A 39 13.00 -3.42 4.40
C ASP A 39 12.41 -2.03 4.13
N ALA A 40 11.10 -1.89 4.24
CA ALA A 40 10.41 -0.61 4.08
C ALA A 40 10.84 0.40 5.16
N ILE A 41 11.00 -0.04 6.40
CA ILE A 41 11.49 0.78 7.52
C ILE A 41 12.92 1.24 7.26
N THR A 42 13.79 0.33 6.79
CA THR A 42 15.19 0.63 6.46
C THR A 42 15.27 1.68 5.35
N ALA A 43 14.55 1.45 4.25
CA ALA A 43 14.52 2.38 3.12
C ALA A 43 14.01 3.78 3.53
N ALA A 44 12.96 3.85 4.35
CA ALA A 44 12.46 5.12 4.86
C ALA A 44 13.44 5.83 5.77
N SER A 45 14.19 5.08 6.59
CA SER A 45 15.23 5.63 7.47
C SER A 45 16.41 6.21 6.69
N GLU A 46 16.82 5.56 5.61
CA GLU A 46 17.87 6.05 4.71
C GLU A 46 17.45 7.34 4.01
N ILE A 47 16.20 7.42 3.53
CA ILE A 47 15.66 8.64 2.91
C ILE A 47 15.59 9.77 3.93
N ALA A 48 15.14 9.51 5.15
CA ALA A 48 15.09 10.51 6.21
C ALA A 48 16.48 11.01 6.60
N ALA A 49 17.45 10.12 6.76
CA ALA A 49 18.83 10.46 7.05
C ALA A 49 19.47 11.34 5.95
N ALA A 50 19.20 11.02 4.67
CA ALA A 50 19.67 11.82 3.54
C ALA A 50 19.09 13.25 3.52
N ARG A 51 17.91 13.46 4.14
CA ARG A 51 17.25 14.76 4.31
C ARG A 51 17.62 15.48 5.60
N GLY A 52 18.44 14.87 6.47
CA GLY A 52 18.82 15.41 7.77
C GLY A 52 17.75 15.24 8.86
N ASP A 53 16.74 14.41 8.64
CA ASP A 53 15.71 14.08 9.60
C ASP A 53 16.15 12.93 10.52
N SER A 54 16.21 13.20 11.83
CA SER A 54 16.44 12.15 12.83
C SER A 54 15.11 11.55 13.28
N ARG A 55 14.63 10.50 12.63
CA ARG A 55 13.56 9.67 13.18
C ARG A 55 14.17 8.49 13.93
N PRO A 56 13.70 8.19 15.15
CA PRO A 56 14.04 6.93 15.78
C PRO A 56 13.51 5.82 14.86
N ALA A 57 14.37 4.86 14.52
CA ALA A 57 13.94 3.67 13.80
C ALA A 57 12.86 2.97 14.65
N PRO A 58 11.66 2.72 14.10
CA PRO A 58 10.71 1.85 14.77
C PRO A 58 11.35 0.48 14.97
N GLY A 59 10.96 -0.21 16.04
CA GLY A 59 11.45 -1.56 16.33
C GLY A 59 11.24 -2.49 15.13
N SER A 60 12.01 -3.57 15.08
CA SER A 60 11.86 -4.61 14.07
C SER A 60 10.45 -5.20 14.13
N ILE A 61 9.74 -5.18 13.02
CA ILE A 61 8.42 -5.80 12.84
C ILE A 61 8.60 -6.88 11.77
N ASP A 62 8.49 -8.13 12.19
CA ASP A 62 8.67 -9.27 11.30
C ASP A 62 7.31 -9.63 10.65
N ASP A 63 6.89 -8.87 9.67
CA ASP A 63 5.68 -9.11 8.90
C ASP A 63 5.92 -8.78 7.42
N CYS A 64 5.17 -9.44 6.55
CA CYS A 64 5.26 -9.24 5.11
C CYS A 64 3.94 -9.59 4.41
N GLY A 65 3.81 -9.16 3.18
CA GLY A 65 2.65 -9.46 2.35
C GLY A 65 2.46 -8.44 1.24
N VAL A 66 1.31 -8.54 0.57
CA VAL A 66 0.97 -7.63 -0.51
C VAL A 66 0.41 -6.34 0.05
N SER A 67 1.01 -5.21 -0.34
CA SER A 67 0.45 -3.88 -0.13
C SER A 67 -0.18 -3.36 -1.43
N LEU A 68 -1.40 -2.83 -1.31
CA LEU A 68 -2.08 -2.13 -2.38
C LEU A 68 -2.13 -0.64 -2.06
N HIS A 69 -1.60 0.18 -2.96
CA HIS A 69 -1.51 1.62 -2.81
C HIS A 69 -2.52 2.31 -3.74
N VAL A 70 -3.26 3.29 -3.23
CA VAL A 70 -4.14 4.14 -4.03
C VAL A 70 -3.63 5.57 -3.97
N VAL A 71 -3.10 6.02 -5.09
CA VAL A 71 -2.48 7.34 -5.25
C VAL A 71 -3.34 8.16 -6.18
N GLY A 72 -3.73 9.35 -5.73
CA GLY A 72 -4.47 10.32 -6.53
C GLY A 72 -3.58 11.48 -6.98
N ARG A 73 -3.90 12.07 -8.12
CA ARG A 73 -3.26 13.29 -8.61
C ARG A 73 -4.06 14.51 -8.19
N HIS A 74 -3.41 15.43 -7.48
CA HIS A 74 -3.99 16.69 -7.06
C HIS A 74 -2.97 17.82 -7.23
N GLU A 75 -3.34 18.86 -7.96
CA GLU A 75 -2.50 20.04 -8.21
C GLU A 75 -1.07 19.71 -8.71
N GLY A 76 -0.96 18.65 -9.53
CA GLY A 76 0.32 18.21 -10.09
C GLY A 76 1.12 17.26 -9.18
N GLU A 77 0.68 17.03 -7.96
CA GLU A 77 1.29 16.09 -7.02
C GLU A 77 0.58 14.74 -7.02
N ALA A 78 1.34 13.68 -6.80
CA ALA A 78 0.84 12.32 -6.63
C ALA A 78 0.85 11.97 -5.14
N LEU A 79 -0.34 11.85 -4.54
CA LEU A 79 -0.52 11.68 -3.11
C LEU A 79 -1.24 10.36 -2.82
N GLU A 80 -0.68 9.55 -1.90
CA GLU A 80 -1.32 8.31 -1.45
C GLU A 80 -2.46 8.64 -0.48
N TYR A 81 -3.67 8.16 -0.79
CA TYR A 81 -4.85 8.37 0.06
C TYR A 81 -5.32 7.12 0.78
N LEU A 82 -5.11 5.95 0.17
CA LEU A 82 -5.46 4.67 0.77
C LEU A 82 -4.31 3.70 0.60
N ARG A 83 -4.15 2.83 1.59
CA ARG A 83 -3.25 1.69 1.53
C ARG A 83 -3.93 0.50 2.18
N PHE A 84 -3.73 -0.67 1.60
CA PHE A 84 -4.15 -1.94 2.19
C PHE A 84 -2.91 -2.82 2.33
N ASP A 85 -2.49 -3.04 3.56
CA ASP A 85 -1.38 -3.91 3.91
C ASP A 85 -1.95 -5.29 4.26
N CYS A 86 -2.03 -6.15 3.22
CA CYS A 86 -2.58 -7.51 3.33
C CYS A 86 -1.47 -8.45 3.83
N PHE A 87 -0.96 -8.18 5.03
CA PHE A 87 0.15 -8.90 5.64
C PHE A 87 -0.30 -10.23 6.25
N ASP A 88 0.66 -11.11 6.46
CA ASP A 88 0.39 -12.47 6.93
C ASP A 88 -0.05 -12.50 8.38
N GLU A 89 0.57 -11.67 9.26
CA GLU A 89 0.32 -11.66 10.70
C GLU A 89 -0.73 -10.60 11.10
N ASP A 90 -0.58 -9.38 10.60
CA ASP A 90 -1.45 -8.26 10.98
C ASP A 90 -1.97 -7.49 9.76
N PRO A 91 -2.95 -8.04 9.03
CA PRO A 91 -3.55 -7.34 7.91
C PRO A 91 -4.34 -6.11 8.37
N HIS A 92 -4.08 -4.98 7.72
CA HIS A 92 -4.71 -3.71 8.04
C HIS A 92 -4.78 -2.78 6.84
N TYR A 93 -5.48 -1.65 6.99
CA TYR A 93 -5.54 -0.63 5.95
C TYR A 93 -5.48 0.78 6.53
N HIS A 94 -5.10 1.73 5.70
CA HIS A 94 -4.89 3.11 6.10
C HIS A 94 -5.79 4.07 5.32
N TYR A 95 -6.33 5.07 6.03
CA TYR A 95 -6.78 6.32 5.47
C TYR A 95 -5.72 7.37 5.71
N VAL A 96 -5.20 7.98 4.64
CA VAL A 96 -4.12 8.97 4.73
C VAL A 96 -4.70 10.36 4.53
N SER A 97 -4.52 11.24 5.52
CA SER A 97 -5.00 12.62 5.48
C SER A 97 -3.84 13.59 5.26
N TRP A 98 -3.77 14.16 4.08
CA TRP A 98 -2.74 15.16 3.74
C TRP A 98 -3.02 16.50 4.40
N ALA A 99 -4.27 16.86 4.64
CA ALA A 99 -4.65 18.10 5.32
C ALA A 99 -4.17 18.14 6.78
N SER A 100 -4.17 17.01 7.47
CA SER A 100 -3.73 16.89 8.87
C SER A 100 -2.36 16.24 9.03
N GLN A 101 -1.70 15.83 7.94
CA GLN A 101 -0.41 15.10 7.97
C GLN A 101 -0.45 13.90 8.93
N SER A 102 -1.50 13.10 8.81
CA SER A 102 -1.77 11.98 9.69
C SER A 102 -2.34 10.79 8.92
N ASN A 103 -2.38 9.65 9.55
CA ASN A 103 -3.09 8.50 9.00
C ASN A 103 -3.87 7.75 10.09
N GLU A 104 -4.94 7.09 9.68
CA GLU A 104 -5.71 6.17 10.50
C GLU A 104 -5.44 4.74 10.01
N MET A 105 -5.08 3.85 10.93
CA MET A 105 -4.89 2.44 10.66
C MET A 105 -6.04 1.64 11.27
N LEU A 106 -6.62 0.75 10.47
CA LEU A 106 -7.72 -0.14 10.86
C LEU A 106 -7.33 -1.58 10.57
N HIS A 107 -7.40 -2.44 11.59
CA HIS A 107 -7.14 -3.86 11.43
C HIS A 107 -8.26 -4.56 10.65
N ILE A 108 -7.88 -5.56 9.86
CA ILE A 108 -8.81 -6.45 9.16
C ILE A 108 -8.96 -7.71 10.01
N ASP A 109 -10.17 -7.99 10.46
CA ASP A 109 -10.46 -9.22 11.18
C ASP A 109 -10.50 -10.40 10.20
N SER A 110 -9.40 -11.13 10.09
CA SER A 110 -9.27 -12.26 9.17
C SER A 110 -10.25 -13.41 9.45
N ILE A 111 -10.81 -13.48 10.66
CA ILE A 111 -11.82 -14.49 10.99
C ILE A 111 -13.17 -14.09 10.40
N ALA A 112 -13.56 -12.82 10.54
CA ALA A 112 -14.83 -12.32 10.06
C ALA A 112 -14.81 -12.00 8.56
N GLU A 113 -13.72 -11.40 8.06
CA GLU A 113 -13.59 -10.90 6.69
C GLU A 113 -12.92 -11.90 5.73
N GLY A 114 -12.26 -12.93 6.26
CA GLY A 114 -11.56 -13.95 5.48
C GLY A 114 -10.24 -13.45 4.91
N ASP A 115 -9.97 -13.78 3.64
CA ASP A 115 -8.72 -13.40 2.97
C ASP A 115 -8.60 -11.88 2.82
N ALA A 116 -7.60 -11.28 3.47
CA ALA A 116 -7.39 -9.84 3.50
C ALA A 116 -7.16 -9.24 2.11
N LEU A 117 -6.43 -9.94 1.22
CA LEU A 117 -6.20 -9.46 -0.14
C LEU A 117 -7.48 -9.47 -0.97
N GLY A 118 -8.26 -10.55 -0.91
CA GLY A 118 -9.56 -10.63 -1.57
C GLY A 118 -10.52 -9.56 -1.06
N TRP A 119 -10.54 -9.33 0.25
CA TRP A 119 -11.33 -8.28 0.88
C TRP A 119 -10.91 -6.89 0.37
N ALA A 120 -9.62 -6.57 0.38
CA ALA A 120 -9.10 -5.28 -0.08
C ALA A 120 -9.46 -5.02 -1.56
N LEU A 121 -9.27 -6.00 -2.43
CA LEU A 121 -9.63 -5.90 -3.85
C LEU A 121 -11.14 -5.69 -4.05
N ASP A 122 -11.98 -6.34 -3.24
CA ASP A 122 -13.42 -6.09 -3.26
C ASP A 122 -13.76 -4.66 -2.81
N ARG A 123 -13.08 -4.12 -1.79
CA ARG A 123 -13.27 -2.71 -1.35
C ARG A 123 -12.86 -1.73 -2.44
N LEU A 124 -11.75 -1.95 -3.13
CA LEU A 124 -11.36 -1.13 -4.28
C LEU A 124 -12.42 -1.12 -5.38
N ARG A 125 -13.07 -2.26 -5.64
CA ARG A 125 -14.12 -2.36 -6.64
C ARG A 125 -15.45 -1.75 -6.20
N SER A 126 -15.84 -1.93 -4.94
CA SER A 126 -17.20 -1.64 -4.47
C SER A 126 -17.32 -0.38 -3.60
N ARG A 127 -16.22 0.10 -3.00
CA ARG A 127 -16.25 1.17 -1.99
C ARG A 127 -15.26 2.31 -2.22
N LEU A 128 -14.52 2.29 -3.31
CA LEU A 128 -13.46 3.25 -3.58
C LEU A 128 -13.90 4.73 -3.44
N PRO A 129 -15.05 5.18 -4.01
CA PRO A 129 -15.48 6.58 -3.88
C PRO A 129 -15.70 7.00 -2.44
N GLN A 130 -16.35 6.15 -1.63
CA GLN A 130 -16.63 6.42 -0.23
C GLN A 130 -15.35 6.45 0.61
N MET A 131 -14.43 5.54 0.33
CA MET A 131 -13.14 5.46 1.02
C MET A 131 -12.25 6.67 0.70
N LEU A 132 -12.20 7.10 -0.56
CA LEU A 132 -11.51 8.34 -0.94
C LEU A 132 -12.11 9.56 -0.24
N THR A 133 -13.44 9.64 -0.17
CA THR A 133 -14.13 10.72 0.54
C THR A 133 -13.75 10.75 2.02
N ARG A 134 -13.69 9.60 2.67
CA ARG A 134 -13.26 9.49 4.06
C ARG A 134 -11.80 9.91 4.27
N ALA A 135 -10.93 9.60 3.31
CA ALA A 135 -9.52 10.03 3.33
C ALA A 135 -9.32 11.53 3.05
N GLY A 136 -10.40 12.30 2.83
CA GLY A 136 -10.33 13.71 2.48
C GLY A 136 -10.12 13.98 0.98
N ALA A 137 -10.22 12.96 0.15
CA ALA A 137 -10.06 13.02 -1.31
C ALA A 137 -11.39 12.90 -2.06
N GLY A 138 -12.49 13.42 -1.49
CA GLY A 138 -13.82 13.37 -2.10
C GLY A 138 -13.89 14.06 -3.47
N PHE A 139 -13.02 15.04 -3.74
CA PHE A 139 -12.89 15.67 -5.05
C PHE A 139 -12.46 14.67 -6.13
N LEU A 140 -11.60 13.69 -5.83
CA LEU A 140 -11.22 12.63 -6.77
C LEU A 140 -12.37 11.66 -7.02
N ALA A 141 -13.23 11.42 -6.02
CA ALA A 141 -14.36 10.51 -6.17
C ALA A 141 -15.34 10.95 -7.29
N GLY A 142 -15.46 12.26 -7.52
CA GLY A 142 -16.27 12.82 -8.60
C GLY A 142 -15.63 12.74 -9.99
N GLU A 143 -14.33 12.47 -10.06
CA GLU A 143 -13.55 12.39 -11.30
C GLU A 143 -13.22 10.95 -11.74
N LEU A 144 -13.73 9.96 -10.99
CA LEU A 144 -13.47 8.55 -11.29
C LEU A 144 -14.16 8.12 -12.60
N ASP A 145 -13.40 7.48 -13.46
CA ASP A 145 -13.91 6.82 -14.66
C ASP A 145 -14.17 5.33 -14.35
N SER A 146 -15.45 4.98 -14.17
CA SER A 146 -15.86 3.62 -13.84
C SER A 146 -15.44 2.59 -14.88
N ARG A 147 -15.49 2.95 -16.18
CA ARG A 147 -15.09 2.06 -17.25
C ARG A 147 -13.59 1.76 -17.20
N LEU A 148 -12.80 2.79 -16.95
CA LEU A 148 -11.35 2.62 -16.81
C LEU A 148 -11.00 1.80 -15.57
N LEU A 149 -11.73 1.99 -14.46
CA LEU A 149 -11.56 1.18 -13.26
C LEU A 149 -11.91 -0.30 -13.53
N ASP A 150 -12.99 -0.58 -14.28
CA ASP A 150 -13.38 -1.94 -14.66
C ASP A 150 -12.31 -2.63 -15.54
N GLU A 151 -11.53 -1.87 -16.30
CA GLU A 151 -10.42 -2.38 -17.11
C GLU A 151 -9.14 -2.59 -16.27
N VAL A 152 -8.86 -1.71 -15.31
CA VAL A 152 -7.59 -1.68 -14.57
C VAL A 152 -7.61 -2.57 -13.35
N LEU A 153 -8.69 -2.57 -12.55
CA LEU A 153 -8.74 -3.34 -11.30
C LEU A 153 -8.55 -4.85 -11.46
N PRO A 154 -9.02 -5.52 -12.52
CA PRO A 154 -8.67 -6.94 -12.75
C PRO A 154 -7.15 -7.17 -12.94
N ARG A 155 -6.45 -6.24 -13.57
CA ARG A 155 -4.99 -6.30 -13.76
C ARG A 155 -4.23 -6.08 -12.45
N VAL A 156 -4.74 -5.18 -11.60
CA VAL A 156 -4.25 -4.98 -10.23
C VAL A 156 -4.42 -6.27 -9.42
N ALA A 157 -5.59 -6.88 -9.48
CA ALA A 157 -5.86 -8.14 -8.79
C ALA A 157 -4.94 -9.27 -9.26
N GLU A 158 -4.76 -9.43 -10.57
CA GLU A 158 -3.85 -10.43 -11.13
C GLU A 158 -2.42 -10.22 -10.63
N ALA A 159 -1.92 -8.99 -10.67
CA ALA A 159 -0.57 -8.66 -10.19
C ALA A 159 -0.41 -8.94 -8.70
N ALA A 160 -1.42 -8.58 -7.89
CA ALA A 160 -1.41 -8.79 -6.46
C ALA A 160 -1.37 -10.27 -6.07
N TYR A 161 -2.21 -11.10 -6.68
CA TYR A 161 -2.17 -12.55 -6.45
C TYR A 161 -0.89 -13.18 -6.97
N ARG A 162 -0.41 -12.77 -8.14
CA ARG A 162 0.89 -13.23 -8.67
C ARG A 162 2.02 -12.92 -7.70
N SER A 163 2.07 -11.69 -7.20
CA SER A 163 3.08 -11.26 -6.23
C SER A 163 3.04 -12.09 -4.95
N ARG A 164 1.85 -12.34 -4.40
CA ARG A 164 1.67 -13.18 -3.22
C ARG A 164 2.18 -14.61 -3.45
N TYR A 165 1.79 -15.25 -4.55
CA TYR A 165 2.21 -16.63 -4.83
C TYR A 165 3.71 -16.76 -5.10
N GLN A 166 4.31 -15.82 -5.82
CA GLN A 166 5.74 -15.84 -6.08
C GLN A 166 6.59 -15.82 -4.80
N HIS A 167 6.12 -15.13 -3.76
CA HIS A 167 6.82 -15.05 -2.48
C HIS A 167 6.48 -16.20 -1.54
N ALA A 168 5.26 -16.74 -1.59
CA ALA A 168 4.86 -17.92 -0.81
C ALA A 168 5.66 -19.17 -1.22
N ASP A 169 6.00 -19.32 -2.51
CA ASP A 169 6.75 -20.45 -3.03
C ASP A 169 8.30 -20.34 -2.83
N GLY A 170 8.77 -19.33 -2.10
CA GLY A 170 10.19 -19.09 -1.88
C GLY A 170 10.98 -18.73 -3.15
N ASN A 171 10.30 -18.38 -4.22
CA ASN A 171 10.87 -18.10 -5.55
C ASN A 171 10.97 -16.57 -5.82
N GLY A 172 11.05 -15.77 -4.76
CA GLY A 172 11.36 -14.34 -4.85
C GLY A 172 12.74 -14.14 -5.50
N PRO A 173 13.00 -13.00 -6.15
CA PRO A 173 14.32 -12.69 -6.68
C PRO A 173 15.31 -12.69 -5.50
N ASP A 174 16.18 -13.69 -5.50
CA ASP A 174 17.31 -13.79 -4.57
C ASP A 174 18.25 -12.59 -4.83
N PRO A 175 18.36 -11.63 -3.92
CA PRO A 175 19.22 -10.46 -4.12
C PRO A 175 20.70 -10.84 -4.18
N ASP A 176 21.08 -12.09 -3.85
CA ASP A 176 22.47 -12.54 -3.76
C ASP A 176 22.95 -13.35 -5.01
N ARG A 177 22.13 -13.48 -6.06
CA ARG A 177 22.55 -14.16 -7.30
C ARG A 177 23.31 -13.28 -8.30
N GLY A 178 23.79 -12.10 -7.88
CA GLY A 178 24.52 -11.13 -8.70
C GLY A 178 26.06 -11.24 -8.72
N GLY A 179 26.66 -12.26 -8.12
CA GLY A 179 28.09 -12.27 -7.86
C GLY A 179 28.87 -13.50 -8.22
N GLU A 180 28.66 -14.15 -9.38
CA GLU A 180 29.66 -15.10 -9.89
C GLU A 180 29.53 -15.30 -11.40
N ARG A 181 30.15 -14.43 -12.19
CA ARG A 181 30.70 -14.74 -13.49
C ARG A 181 31.91 -13.84 -13.76
N SER A 182 33.08 -14.31 -13.43
CA SER A 182 34.30 -14.05 -14.17
C SER A 182 35.37 -15.00 -13.67
N GLY A 183 35.63 -16.01 -14.43
CA GLY A 183 36.79 -16.84 -14.44
C GLY A 183 37.04 -17.28 -15.86
#